data_2fd3822997c8f204cf10406dc75d1259
#
_entry.id   2fd3822997c8f204cf10406dc75d1259
#
_cell.length_a   1.000
_cell.length_b   1.000
_cell.length_c   1.000
_cell.angle_alpha   90.00
_cell.angle_beta   90.00
_cell.angle_gamma   90.00
#
_symmetry.space_group_name_H-M   'P 1'
#
loop_
_entity.id
_entity.type
_entity.pdbx_description
1 polymer ?
#
loop_
_entity_poly.entity_id
_entity_poly.type
_entity_poly.pdbx_seq_one_letter_code
_entity_poly.pdbx_strand_id
1 'polypeptide(L)'
;MVIDFHVHTFTDSLAPKALHNLNADGSKPMYTDATVSDTLTKMEKWGVDRFVILSVATKPTQPKHINDWILEQQSRNPNKIIGFGALHPDAPDPLEELSRLKSLGIPGIKLH
;
A
#
# COMPACT_ATOMS: atom_id res chain seq x y z
N MET A 1 5.78 11.48 -17.75
CA MET A 1 5.76 10.69 -16.49
C MET A 1 4.36 10.13 -16.29
N VAL A 2 4.26 8.84 -16.06
CA VAL A 2 2.99 8.15 -15.74
C VAL A 2 3.04 7.70 -14.28
N ILE A 3 2.01 8.08 -13.51
CA ILE A 3 1.88 7.68 -12.10
C ILE A 3 0.55 6.96 -11.93
N ASP A 4 0.59 5.68 -11.50
CA ASP A 4 -0.61 4.97 -11.08
C ASP A 4 -0.94 5.36 -9.62
N PHE A 5 -2.08 5.99 -9.42
CA PHE A 5 -2.46 6.56 -8.13
C PHE A 5 -3.29 5.62 -7.25
N HIS A 6 -3.50 4.36 -7.65
CA HIS A 6 -4.35 3.45 -6.89
C HIS A 6 -3.88 1.99 -6.99
N VAL A 7 -2.84 1.67 -6.24
CA VAL A 7 -2.26 0.33 -6.25
C VAL A 7 -2.35 -0.32 -4.87
N HIS A 8 -2.82 -1.55 -4.84
CA HIS A 8 -2.83 -2.38 -3.64
C HIS A 8 -1.73 -3.41 -3.71
N THR A 9 -0.81 -3.36 -2.76
CA THR A 9 0.21 -4.39 -2.55
C THR A 9 0.20 -4.83 -1.10
N PHE A 10 0.69 -6.03 -0.86
CA PHE A 10 0.71 -6.65 0.46
C PHE A 10 2.09 -7.25 0.73
N THR A 11 2.35 -7.62 1.98
CA THR A 11 3.52 -8.45 2.30
C THR A 11 3.41 -9.78 1.56
N ASP A 12 4.55 -10.41 1.25
CA ASP A 12 4.59 -11.66 0.48
C ASP A 12 3.75 -12.77 1.12
N SER A 13 3.71 -12.81 2.45
CA SER A 13 2.91 -13.79 3.20
C SER A 13 1.40 -13.53 3.13
N LEU A 14 1.00 -12.27 2.99
CA LEU A 14 -0.42 -11.88 2.99
C LEU A 14 -1.01 -11.81 1.58
N ALA A 15 -0.20 -11.55 0.57
CA ALA A 15 -0.66 -11.33 -0.80
C ALA A 15 -1.57 -12.43 -1.35
N PRO A 16 -1.26 -13.74 -1.21
CA PRO A 16 -2.14 -14.79 -1.74
C PRO A 16 -3.53 -14.78 -1.10
N LYS A 17 -3.59 -14.58 0.22
CA LYS A 17 -4.87 -14.51 0.95
C LYS A 17 -5.67 -13.26 0.59
N ALA A 18 -4.99 -12.12 0.45
CA ALA A 18 -5.63 -10.87 0.07
C ALA A 18 -6.24 -10.97 -1.33
N LEU A 19 -5.51 -11.52 -2.31
CA LEU A 19 -6.02 -11.75 -3.66
C LEU A 19 -7.22 -12.69 -3.67
N HIS A 20 -7.15 -13.79 -2.92
CA HIS A 20 -8.26 -14.73 -2.80
C HIS A 20 -9.53 -14.04 -2.27
N ASN A 21 -9.39 -13.21 -1.24
CA ASN A 21 -10.53 -12.48 -0.66
C ASN A 21 -11.10 -11.41 -1.61
N LEU A 22 -10.22 -10.72 -2.35
CA LEU A 22 -10.64 -9.66 -3.29
C LEU A 22 -11.29 -10.22 -4.56
N ASN A 23 -11.01 -11.46 -4.90
CA ASN A 23 -11.51 -12.14 -6.10
C ASN A 23 -12.11 -13.51 -5.77
N ALA A 24 -12.89 -13.58 -4.70
CA ALA A 24 -13.42 -14.83 -4.17
C ALA A 24 -14.31 -15.60 -5.18
N ASP A 25 -14.96 -14.89 -6.09
CA ASP A 25 -15.79 -15.46 -7.16
C ASP A 25 -15.02 -15.78 -8.45
N GLY A 26 -13.73 -15.43 -8.52
CA GLY A 26 -12.89 -15.62 -9.69
C GLY A 26 -13.29 -14.78 -10.92
N SER A 27 -14.19 -13.81 -10.77
CA SER A 27 -14.75 -13.05 -11.89
C SER A 27 -13.83 -11.98 -12.47
N LYS A 28 -12.79 -11.58 -11.73
CA LYS A 28 -11.91 -10.47 -12.10
C LYS A 28 -10.54 -10.97 -12.56
N PRO A 29 -10.02 -10.46 -13.70
CA PRO A 29 -8.66 -10.77 -14.08
C PRO A 29 -7.67 -10.16 -13.07
N MET A 30 -6.71 -10.95 -12.61
CA MET A 30 -5.62 -10.50 -11.77
C MET A 30 -4.36 -10.30 -12.61
N TYR A 31 -3.83 -9.09 -12.62
CA TYR A 31 -2.69 -8.72 -13.46
C TYR A 31 -1.36 -8.80 -12.71
N THR A 32 -1.39 -8.85 -11.39
CA THR A 32 -0.23 -9.05 -10.51
C THR A 32 -0.57 -10.08 -9.42
N ASP A 33 0.45 -10.60 -8.74
CA ASP A 33 0.25 -11.42 -7.55
C ASP A 33 0.12 -10.59 -6.26
N ALA A 34 0.02 -9.26 -6.41
CA ALA A 34 -0.09 -8.26 -5.34
C ALA A 34 1.09 -8.20 -4.36
N THR A 35 2.23 -8.83 -4.69
CA THR A 35 3.49 -8.53 -4.01
C THR A 35 4.10 -7.24 -4.55
N VAL A 36 4.94 -6.58 -3.76
CA VAL A 36 5.67 -5.40 -4.23
C VAL A 36 6.61 -5.75 -5.38
N SER A 37 7.27 -6.90 -5.30
CA SER A 37 8.24 -7.37 -6.30
C SER A 37 7.59 -7.56 -7.69
N ASP A 38 6.46 -8.30 -7.74
CA ASP A 38 5.76 -8.51 -9.02
C ASP A 38 5.15 -7.20 -9.54
N THR A 39 4.60 -6.38 -8.65
CA THR A 39 4.05 -5.07 -9.01
C THR A 39 5.11 -4.16 -9.64
N LEU A 40 6.30 -4.06 -9.05
CA LEU A 40 7.41 -3.29 -9.63
C LEU A 40 7.74 -3.77 -11.05
N THR A 41 7.86 -5.08 -11.25
CA THR A 41 8.15 -5.68 -12.56
C THR A 41 7.05 -5.37 -13.58
N LYS A 42 5.80 -5.48 -13.19
CA LYS A 42 4.64 -5.20 -14.06
C LYS A 42 4.54 -3.72 -14.42
N MET A 43 4.70 -2.82 -13.45
CA MET A 43 4.66 -1.37 -13.67
C MET A 43 5.74 -0.93 -14.66
N GLU A 44 6.95 -1.47 -14.55
CA GLU A 44 8.01 -1.21 -15.52
C GLU A 44 7.63 -1.68 -16.93
N LYS A 45 7.12 -2.90 -17.05
CA LYS A 45 6.64 -3.45 -18.32
C LYS A 45 5.52 -2.63 -18.95
N TRP A 46 4.65 -2.04 -18.15
CA TRP A 46 3.52 -1.22 -18.63
C TRP A 46 3.87 0.25 -18.85
N GLY A 47 5.13 0.64 -18.63
CA GLY A 47 5.58 2.04 -18.80
C GLY A 47 5.06 2.98 -17.71
N VAL A 48 4.72 2.45 -16.54
CA VAL A 48 4.36 3.24 -15.36
C VAL A 48 5.62 3.61 -14.61
N ASP A 49 5.89 4.91 -14.49
CA ASP A 49 7.12 5.40 -13.86
C ASP A 49 7.12 5.28 -12.35
N ARG A 50 5.98 5.58 -11.72
CA ARG A 50 5.78 5.52 -10.27
C ARG A 50 4.37 5.04 -9.94
N PHE A 51 4.19 4.53 -8.74
CA PHE A 51 2.85 4.17 -8.26
C PHE A 51 2.66 4.46 -6.78
N VAL A 52 1.40 4.70 -6.41
CA VAL A 52 0.99 4.97 -5.03
C VAL A 52 0.46 3.69 -4.41
N ILE A 53 1.09 3.23 -3.32
CA ILE A 53 0.56 2.13 -2.52
C ILE A 53 -0.50 2.69 -1.57
N LEU A 54 -1.72 2.17 -1.69
CA LEU A 54 -2.86 2.48 -0.84
C LEU A 54 -3.21 1.27 0.01
N SER A 55 -2.62 1.15 1.19
CA SER A 55 -2.99 0.10 2.14
C SER A 55 -4.23 0.49 2.94
N VAL A 56 -4.96 -0.52 3.42
CA VAL A 56 -6.20 -0.35 4.18
C VAL A 56 -6.05 -0.96 5.56
N ALA A 57 -6.30 -0.15 6.59
CA ALA A 57 -6.45 -0.63 7.95
C ALA A 57 -7.93 -0.97 8.22
N THR A 58 -8.23 -2.25 8.40
CA THR A 58 -9.59 -2.75 8.68
C THR A 58 -9.86 -2.93 10.17
N LYS A 59 -8.84 -2.74 11.01
CA LYS A 59 -8.91 -2.85 12.47
C LYS A 59 -8.12 -1.72 13.12
N PRO A 60 -8.55 -1.24 14.31
CA PRO A 60 -7.88 -0.14 15.03
C PRO A 60 -6.41 -0.40 15.38
N THR A 61 -6.01 -1.67 15.49
CA THR A 61 -4.65 -2.08 15.88
C THR A 61 -3.66 -2.18 14.73
N GLN A 62 -4.12 -2.01 13.49
CA GLN A 62 -3.29 -2.23 12.29
C GLN A 62 -2.48 -1.03 11.80
N PRO A 63 -2.90 0.25 11.96
CA PRO A 63 -2.29 1.37 11.26
C PRO A 63 -0.78 1.45 11.40
N LYS A 64 -0.26 1.41 12.62
CA LYS A 64 1.18 1.54 12.85
C LYS A 64 2.00 0.48 12.12
N HIS A 65 1.59 -0.77 12.20
CA HIS A 65 2.28 -1.88 11.55
C HIS A 65 2.24 -1.78 10.01
N ILE A 66 1.09 -1.43 9.46
CA ILE A 66 0.92 -1.19 8.01
C ILE A 66 1.82 -0.04 7.57
N ASN A 67 1.82 1.06 8.31
CA ASN A 67 2.57 2.25 7.96
C ASN A 67 4.09 2.04 8.07
N ASP A 68 4.55 1.28 9.04
CA ASP A 68 5.97 0.90 9.15
C ASP A 68 6.41 0.11 7.90
N TRP A 69 5.59 -0.83 7.43
CA TRP A 69 5.85 -1.57 6.20
C TRP A 69 5.84 -0.67 4.96
N ILE A 70 4.89 0.26 4.84
CA ILE A 70 4.82 1.22 3.72
C ILE A 70 6.09 2.09 3.68
N LEU A 71 6.52 2.60 4.82
CA LEU A 71 7.76 3.37 4.95
C LEU A 71 8.99 2.58 4.48
N GLU A 72 9.06 1.31 4.85
CA GLU A 72 10.12 0.42 4.39
C GLU A 72 10.10 0.24 2.87
N GLN A 73 8.92 -0.01 2.26
CA GLN A 73 8.83 -0.18 0.81
C GLN A 73 9.20 1.09 0.04
N GLN A 74 8.74 2.26 0.50
CA GLN A 74 9.11 3.55 -0.07
C GLN A 74 10.63 3.81 0.06
N SER A 75 11.21 3.51 1.21
CA SER A 75 12.65 3.66 1.46
C SER A 75 13.50 2.78 0.54
N ARG A 76 13.07 1.55 0.29
CA ARG A 76 13.76 0.61 -0.61
C ARG A 76 13.63 1.00 -2.08
N ASN A 77 12.55 1.68 -2.47
CA ASN A 77 12.23 2.01 -3.86
C ASN A 77 11.79 3.48 -4.01
N PRO A 78 12.62 4.46 -3.61
CA PRO A 78 12.19 5.86 -3.48
C PRO A 78 11.81 6.52 -4.81
N ASN A 79 12.33 6.00 -5.93
CA ASN A 79 12.05 6.52 -7.27
C ASN A 79 10.82 5.85 -7.94
N LYS A 80 10.28 4.81 -7.35
CA LYS A 80 9.16 4.03 -7.90
C LYS A 80 7.92 4.08 -7.02
N ILE A 81 8.08 3.95 -5.71
CA ILE A 81 6.99 3.82 -4.75
C ILE A 81 6.72 5.14 -4.03
N ILE A 82 5.47 5.53 -4.01
CA ILE A 82 4.93 6.58 -3.17
C ILE A 82 4.00 5.90 -2.15
N GLY A 83 4.36 5.94 -0.88
CA GLY A 83 3.55 5.35 0.18
C GLY A 83 2.49 6.33 0.67
N PHE A 84 1.23 5.93 0.71
CA PHE A 84 0.20 6.61 1.47
C PHE A 84 -0.05 5.84 2.77
N GLY A 85 -0.15 6.57 3.87
CA GLY A 85 -0.40 5.97 5.17
C GLY A 85 -1.85 5.50 5.31
N ALA A 86 -2.07 4.47 6.12
CA ALA A 86 -3.39 4.02 6.52
C ALA A 86 -3.72 4.53 7.91
N LEU A 87 -4.95 4.98 8.12
CA LEU A 87 -5.48 5.35 9.43
C LEU A 87 -6.79 4.60 9.69
N HIS A 88 -7.12 4.47 10.96
CA HIS A 88 -8.41 3.94 11.41
C HIS A 88 -9.00 4.90 12.45
N PRO A 89 -10.28 5.32 12.32
CA PRO A 89 -10.88 6.32 13.23
C PRO A 89 -10.91 5.86 14.70
N ASP A 90 -11.06 4.57 14.93
CA ASP A 90 -11.10 3.98 16.27
C ASP A 90 -9.73 3.52 16.78
N ALA A 91 -8.63 3.88 16.11
CA ALA A 91 -7.29 3.61 16.64
C ALA A 91 -7.06 4.43 17.92
N PRO A 92 -6.20 3.97 18.86
CA PRO A 92 -5.98 4.67 20.11
C PRO A 92 -5.54 6.12 19.92
N ASP A 93 -4.62 6.37 18.99
CA ASP A 93 -4.03 7.69 18.78
C ASP A 93 -3.87 8.00 17.28
N PRO A 94 -4.96 8.18 16.52
CA PRO A 94 -4.89 8.37 15.08
C PRO A 94 -4.19 9.68 14.68
N LEU A 95 -4.30 10.73 15.49
CA LEU A 95 -3.64 12.02 15.24
C LEU A 95 -2.14 11.96 15.49
N GLU A 96 -1.69 11.20 16.49
CA GLU A 96 -0.28 10.98 16.73
C GLU A 96 0.35 10.22 15.57
N GLU A 97 -0.30 9.16 15.09
CA GLU A 97 0.16 8.41 13.91
C GLU A 97 0.20 9.28 12.66
N LEU A 98 -0.81 10.13 12.43
CA LEU A 98 -0.82 11.10 11.34
C LEU A 98 0.39 12.05 11.43
N SER A 99 0.67 12.58 12.61
CA SER A 99 1.81 13.47 12.85
C SER A 99 3.14 12.76 12.59
N ARG A 100 3.26 11.50 13.02
CA ARG A 100 4.43 10.66 12.76
C ARG A 100 4.65 10.46 11.26
N LEU A 101 3.61 10.08 10.52
CA LEU A 101 3.67 9.87 9.06
C LEU A 101 4.09 11.14 8.32
N LYS A 102 3.53 12.28 8.71
CA LYS A 102 3.92 13.58 8.15
C LYS A 102 5.40 13.87 8.39
N SER A 103 5.90 13.66 9.59
CA SER A 103 7.33 13.88 9.93
C SER A 103 8.27 12.97 9.17
N LEU A 104 7.80 11.79 8.76
CA LEU A 104 8.56 10.80 7.99
C LEU A 104 8.39 10.93 6.47
N GLY A 105 7.73 12.00 6.00
CA GLY A 105 7.63 12.33 4.58
C GLY A 105 6.57 11.53 3.81
N ILE A 106 5.57 10.97 4.50
CA ILE A 106 4.41 10.34 3.83
C ILE A 106 3.49 11.45 3.31
N PRO A 107 3.23 11.50 1.98
CA PRO A 107 2.55 12.64 1.36
C PRO A 107 1.03 12.59 1.44
N GLY A 108 0.44 11.47 1.82
CA GLY A 108 -1.01 11.30 1.83
C GLY A 108 -1.49 10.15 2.70
N ILE A 109 -2.79 10.12 2.92
CA ILE A 109 -3.47 9.13 3.77
C ILE A 109 -4.60 8.46 2.98
N LYS A 110 -4.74 7.16 3.15
CA LYS A 110 -5.90 6.38 2.71
C LYS A 110 -6.83 6.14 3.90
N LEU A 111 -8.05 6.60 3.78
CA LEU A 111 -9.16 6.23 4.65
C LEU A 111 -10.05 5.19 3.97
N HIS A 112 -10.57 4.28 4.77
CA HIS A 112 -11.43 3.19 4.25
C HIS A 112 -12.80 3.28 4.89
#